data_060829e8ae51884e93654ec39fddc9a7
#
_entry.id   060829e8ae51884e93654ec39fddc9a7
#
_cell.length_a   1.000
_cell.length_b   1.000
_cell.length_c   1.000
_cell.angle_alpha   90.00
_cell.angle_beta   90.00
_cell.angle_gamma   90.00
#
_symmetry.space_group_name_H-M   'P 1'
#
loop_
_entity.id
_entity.type
_entity.pdbx_description
1 polymer ?
#
loop_
_entity_poly.entity_id
_entity_poly.type
_entity_poly.pdbx_seq_one_letter_code
_entity_poly.pdbx_strand_id
1 'polypeptide(L)'
;IMGLAPILAPLLGGALLGFGGWRLNFWFMATFGVAVGLAAFFRLQESRSEETTAHAATESPLPAYLALMREPRLVGYALAGALNGATLFTYIASSPDLLIKTYGIAPAAFGWLFGLNAVGIIGSNQVNRLLLRRWTPDQVLARSSLISVGVAVMLMIAAVTGIGERWSVLPL
;
A
#
# COMPACT_ATOMS: atom_id res chain seq x y z
N ILE A 1 3.12 -13.51 1.84
CA ILE A 1 1.77 -13.37 2.44
C ILE A 1 1.24 -11.95 2.26
N MET A 2 2.03 -10.88 2.44
CA MET A 2 1.57 -9.49 2.26
C MET A 2 1.02 -9.17 0.86
N GLY A 3 1.47 -9.87 -0.20
CA GLY A 3 1.00 -9.64 -1.56
C GLY A 3 -0.42 -10.14 -1.87
N LEU A 4 -0.96 -11.08 -1.08
CA LEU A 4 -2.31 -11.63 -1.31
C LEU A 4 -3.43 -10.75 -0.72
N ALA A 5 -3.13 -9.97 0.32
CA ALA A 5 -4.13 -9.14 0.99
C ALA A 5 -4.82 -8.13 0.06
N PRO A 6 -4.12 -7.40 -0.83
CA PRO A 6 -4.77 -6.48 -1.75
C PRO A 6 -5.69 -7.15 -2.78
N ILE A 7 -5.51 -8.45 -3.03
CA ILE A 7 -6.38 -9.22 -3.93
C ILE A 7 -7.59 -9.74 -3.16
N LEU A 8 -7.34 -10.35 -2.00
CA LEU A 8 -8.39 -11.02 -1.22
C LEU A 8 -9.34 -10.02 -0.55
N ALA A 9 -8.84 -8.87 -0.08
CA ALA A 9 -9.65 -7.91 0.66
C ALA A 9 -10.82 -7.33 -0.17
N PRO A 10 -10.63 -6.86 -1.43
CA PRO A 10 -11.75 -6.39 -2.25
C PRO A 10 -12.75 -7.50 -2.60
N LEU A 11 -12.26 -8.73 -2.86
CA LEU A 11 -13.13 -9.87 -3.15
C LEU A 11 -13.99 -10.26 -1.95
N LEU A 12 -13.39 -10.35 -0.77
CA LEU A 12 -14.11 -10.61 0.48
C LEU A 12 -15.09 -9.48 0.81
N GLY A 13 -14.64 -8.22 0.70
CA GLY A 13 -15.49 -7.07 0.94
C GLY A 13 -16.69 -7.02 0.01
N GLY A 14 -16.51 -7.29 -1.28
CA GLY A 14 -17.59 -7.39 -2.26
C GLY A 14 -18.57 -8.52 -1.98
N ALA A 15 -18.06 -9.70 -1.62
CA ALA A 15 -18.89 -10.82 -1.24
C ALA A 15 -19.74 -10.52 0.02
N LEU A 16 -19.11 -10.02 1.08
CA LEU A 16 -19.81 -9.65 2.32
C LEU A 16 -20.86 -8.57 2.09
N LEU A 17 -20.57 -7.61 1.19
CA LEU A 17 -21.52 -6.57 0.81
C LEU A 17 -22.80 -7.18 0.18
N GLY A 18 -22.64 -8.20 -0.66
CA GLY A 18 -23.75 -8.92 -1.29
C GLY A 18 -24.62 -9.72 -0.29
N PHE A 19 -24.02 -10.25 0.78
CA PHE A 19 -24.74 -11.05 1.79
C PHE A 19 -25.46 -10.23 2.86
N GLY A 20 -24.88 -9.13 3.32
CA GLY A 20 -25.44 -8.41 4.48
C GLY A 20 -25.22 -6.91 4.47
N GLY A 21 -24.90 -6.34 3.30
CA GLY A 21 -24.66 -4.92 3.15
C GLY A 21 -23.35 -4.46 3.82
N TRP A 22 -23.13 -3.14 3.80
CA TRP A 22 -21.88 -2.53 4.27
C TRP A 22 -21.60 -2.79 5.78
N ARG A 23 -22.66 -2.95 6.60
CA ARG A 23 -22.51 -3.23 8.03
C ARG A 23 -21.83 -4.56 8.31
N LEU A 24 -22.04 -5.56 7.45
CA LEU A 24 -21.43 -6.88 7.61
C LEU A 24 -19.90 -6.81 7.48
N ASN A 25 -19.37 -5.94 6.63
CA ASN A 25 -17.94 -5.71 6.53
C ASN A 25 -17.35 -5.23 7.85
N PHE A 26 -18.00 -4.29 8.53
CA PHE A 26 -17.53 -3.79 9.83
C PHE A 26 -17.61 -4.86 10.92
N TRP A 27 -18.69 -5.63 10.96
CA TRP A 27 -18.81 -6.75 11.91
C TRP A 27 -17.75 -7.82 11.68
N PHE A 28 -17.46 -8.14 10.42
CA PHE A 28 -16.39 -9.07 10.07
C PHE A 28 -15.04 -8.55 10.54
N MET A 29 -14.72 -7.27 10.26
CA MET A 29 -13.47 -6.64 10.71
C MET A 29 -13.35 -6.62 12.24
N ALA A 30 -14.42 -6.26 12.94
CA ALA A 30 -14.44 -6.25 14.41
C ALA A 30 -14.20 -7.65 14.99
N THR A 31 -14.93 -8.65 14.51
CA THR A 31 -14.79 -10.03 14.95
C THR A 31 -13.39 -10.58 14.69
N PHE A 32 -12.86 -10.32 13.49
CA PHE A 32 -11.50 -10.71 13.12
C PHE A 32 -10.45 -10.01 14.01
N GLY A 33 -10.62 -8.70 14.25
CA GLY A 33 -9.74 -7.93 15.13
C GLY A 33 -9.73 -8.47 16.57
N VAL A 34 -10.91 -8.77 17.12
CA VAL A 34 -11.03 -9.39 18.44
C VAL A 34 -10.36 -10.78 18.46
N ALA A 35 -10.60 -11.62 17.46
CA ALA A 35 -10.00 -12.94 17.38
C ALA A 35 -8.48 -12.89 17.32
N VAL A 36 -7.92 -12.00 16.49
CA VAL A 36 -6.47 -11.77 16.40
C VAL A 36 -5.92 -11.20 17.70
N GLY A 37 -6.61 -10.24 18.32
CA GLY A 37 -6.24 -9.66 19.62
C GLY A 37 -6.18 -10.71 20.74
N LEU A 38 -7.20 -11.57 20.82
CA LEU A 38 -7.22 -12.67 21.79
C LEU A 38 -6.09 -13.68 21.49
N ALA A 39 -5.90 -14.07 20.22
CA ALA A 39 -4.83 -14.98 19.84
C ALA A 39 -3.44 -14.38 20.21
N ALA A 40 -3.23 -13.09 19.98
CA ALA A 40 -2.02 -12.41 20.36
C ALA A 40 -1.84 -12.41 21.89
N PHE A 41 -2.88 -12.06 22.63
CA PHE A 41 -2.82 -12.02 24.10
C PHE A 41 -2.48 -13.36 24.73
N PHE A 42 -3.04 -14.47 24.20
CA PHE A 42 -2.82 -15.80 24.78
C PHE A 42 -1.61 -16.55 24.21
N ARG A 43 -1.12 -16.18 23.02
CA ARG A 43 -0.09 -16.94 22.31
C ARG A 43 1.23 -16.20 22.11
N LEU A 44 1.22 -14.86 22.11
CA LEU A 44 2.43 -14.09 21.99
C LEU A 44 3.12 -14.03 23.37
N GLN A 45 4.28 -14.66 23.43
CA GLN A 45 5.20 -14.51 24.55
C GLN A 45 6.07 -13.27 24.31
N GLU A 46 6.46 -12.59 25.38
CA GLU A 46 7.42 -11.50 25.32
C GLU A 46 8.73 -12.02 24.71
N SER A 47 9.08 -11.48 23.54
CA SER A 47 10.30 -11.87 22.82
C SER A 47 11.49 -10.95 23.12
N ARG A 48 11.26 -9.89 23.87
CA ARG A 48 12.28 -8.93 24.25
C ARG A 48 13.15 -9.51 25.35
N SER A 49 14.47 -9.50 25.15
CA SER A 49 15.40 -9.89 26.21
C SER A 49 15.35 -8.89 27.38
N GLU A 50 15.61 -9.35 28.59
CA GLU A 50 15.65 -8.48 29.78
C GLU A 50 16.63 -7.33 29.60
N GLU A 51 17.75 -7.57 28.94
CA GLU A 51 18.77 -6.58 28.63
C GLU A 51 18.27 -5.48 27.70
N THR A 52 17.52 -5.86 26.65
CA THR A 52 16.88 -4.90 25.72
C THR A 52 15.78 -4.11 26.42
N THR A 53 15.05 -4.72 27.33
CA THR A 53 13.99 -4.06 28.10
C THR A 53 14.55 -3.05 29.09
N ALA A 54 15.66 -3.39 29.78
CA ALA A 54 16.35 -2.49 30.68
C ALA A 54 16.96 -1.27 29.95
N HIS A 55 17.57 -1.48 28.77
CA HIS A 55 18.04 -0.39 27.91
C HIS A 55 16.92 0.52 27.44
N ALA A 56 15.82 -0.05 26.98
CA ALA A 56 14.66 0.73 26.51
C ALA A 56 13.98 1.53 27.62
N ALA A 57 14.06 1.09 28.88
CA ALA A 57 13.50 1.81 30.02
C ALA A 57 14.33 3.04 30.43
N THR A 58 15.63 3.05 30.09
CA THR A 58 16.55 4.15 30.40
C THR A 58 16.69 5.17 29.29
N GLU A 59 16.37 4.82 28.05
CA GLU A 59 16.49 5.70 26.90
C GLU A 59 15.14 6.40 26.60
N SER A 60 15.17 7.73 26.59
CA SER A 60 14.03 8.49 26.07
C SER A 60 13.96 8.32 24.54
N PRO A 61 12.82 7.91 23.98
CA PRO A 61 12.69 7.72 22.51
C PRO A 61 12.82 9.03 21.73
N LEU A 62 12.50 10.16 22.34
CA LEU A 62 12.46 11.47 21.66
C LEU A 62 13.81 11.92 21.12
N PRO A 63 14.93 11.88 21.88
CA PRO A 63 16.25 12.21 21.34
C PRO A 63 16.67 11.29 20.19
N ALA A 64 16.35 9.99 20.25
CA ALA A 64 16.66 9.04 19.19
C ALA A 64 15.88 9.40 17.90
N TYR A 65 14.59 9.72 17.99
CA TYR A 65 13.82 10.18 16.83
C TYR A 65 14.37 11.48 16.26
N LEU A 66 14.73 12.46 17.09
CA LEU A 66 15.31 13.71 16.64
C LEU A 66 16.67 13.53 15.95
N ALA A 67 17.48 12.59 16.44
CA ALA A 67 18.75 12.22 15.80
C ALA A 67 18.50 11.58 14.41
N LEU A 68 17.53 10.67 14.29
CA LEU A 68 17.13 10.05 13.03
C LEU A 68 16.61 11.08 12.01
N MET A 69 15.83 12.07 12.46
CA MET A 69 15.34 13.15 11.60
C MET A 69 16.44 14.09 11.08
N ARG A 70 17.61 14.08 11.69
CA ARG A 70 18.79 14.83 11.23
C ARG A 70 19.62 14.07 10.20
N GLU A 71 19.34 12.78 10.00
CA GLU A 71 20.01 11.96 9.00
C GLU A 71 19.37 12.15 7.63
N PRO A 72 19.99 12.93 6.71
CA PRO A 72 19.35 13.35 5.46
C PRO A 72 19.04 12.16 4.54
N ARG A 73 19.83 11.10 4.62
CA ARG A 73 19.60 9.88 3.84
C ARG A 73 18.34 9.15 4.29
N LEU A 74 18.16 9.01 5.61
CA LEU A 74 16.98 8.39 6.19
C LEU A 74 15.72 9.22 5.87
N VAL A 75 15.80 10.55 6.04
CA VAL A 75 14.68 11.45 5.73
C VAL A 75 14.33 11.38 4.24
N GLY A 76 15.31 11.32 3.35
CA GLY A 76 15.09 11.14 1.91
C GLY A 76 14.33 9.85 1.58
N TYR A 77 14.73 8.72 2.16
CA TYR A 77 14.01 7.44 1.99
C TYR A 77 12.60 7.50 2.58
N ALA A 78 12.44 8.08 3.76
CA ALA A 78 11.15 8.22 4.43
C ALA A 78 10.18 9.09 3.61
N LEU A 79 10.64 10.21 3.07
CA LEU A 79 9.85 11.08 2.20
C LEU A 79 9.46 10.38 0.90
N ALA A 80 10.39 9.69 0.25
CA ALA A 80 10.10 8.91 -0.95
C ALA A 80 9.03 7.83 -0.68
N GLY A 81 9.14 7.12 0.45
CA GLY A 81 8.15 6.14 0.89
C GLY A 81 6.79 6.78 1.20
N ALA A 82 6.78 7.93 1.89
CA ALA A 82 5.56 8.65 2.23
C ALA A 82 4.81 9.16 0.99
N LEU A 83 5.54 9.74 0.02
CA LEU A 83 4.95 10.22 -1.24
C LEU A 83 4.40 9.06 -2.08
N ASN A 84 5.12 7.94 -2.15
CA ASN A 84 4.62 6.73 -2.81
C ASN A 84 3.37 6.20 -2.11
N GLY A 85 3.36 6.14 -0.78
CA GLY A 85 2.18 5.77 0.00
C GLY A 85 1.00 6.70 -0.26
N ALA A 86 1.22 8.01 -0.29
CA ALA A 86 0.18 8.99 -0.60
C ALA A 86 -0.43 8.75 -2.00
N THR A 87 0.41 8.50 -3.01
CA THR A 87 -0.06 8.17 -4.37
C THR A 87 -0.90 6.91 -4.39
N LEU A 88 -0.43 5.85 -3.74
CA LEU A 88 -1.15 4.58 -3.65
C LEU A 88 -2.52 4.74 -2.97
N PHE A 89 -2.56 5.43 -1.82
CA PHE A 89 -3.83 5.63 -1.10
C PHE A 89 -4.78 6.56 -1.83
N THR A 90 -4.28 7.57 -2.54
CA THR A 90 -5.11 8.40 -3.43
C THR A 90 -5.73 7.55 -4.53
N TYR A 91 -4.96 6.69 -5.18
CA TYR A 91 -5.48 5.75 -6.16
C TYR A 91 -6.55 4.82 -5.57
N ILE A 92 -6.29 4.21 -4.42
CA ILE A 92 -7.25 3.31 -3.75
C ILE A 92 -8.56 4.04 -3.43
N ALA A 93 -8.47 5.26 -2.91
CA ALA A 93 -9.65 6.04 -2.49
C ALA A 93 -10.48 6.56 -3.68
N SER A 94 -9.82 6.99 -4.77
CA SER A 94 -10.50 7.61 -5.91
C SER A 94 -10.92 6.61 -7.00
N SER A 95 -10.29 5.44 -7.07
CA SER A 95 -10.55 4.46 -8.14
C SER A 95 -12.00 3.98 -8.23
N PRO A 96 -12.77 3.73 -7.13
CA PRO A 96 -14.15 3.31 -7.24
C PRO A 96 -15.04 4.40 -7.86
N ASP A 97 -14.85 5.65 -7.44
CA ASP A 97 -15.62 6.77 -7.95
C ASP A 97 -15.34 7.01 -9.44
N LEU A 98 -14.09 6.96 -9.83
CA LEU A 98 -13.68 7.14 -11.21
C LEU A 98 -14.17 5.98 -12.10
N LEU A 99 -13.87 4.75 -11.74
CA LEU A 99 -14.14 3.59 -12.58
C LEU A 99 -15.63 3.23 -12.63
N ILE A 100 -16.33 3.27 -11.50
CA ILE A 100 -17.73 2.87 -11.41
C ILE A 100 -18.63 4.04 -11.80
N LYS A 101 -18.46 5.23 -11.20
CA LYS A 101 -19.38 6.33 -11.41
C LYS A 101 -19.12 7.08 -12.72
N THR A 102 -17.85 7.34 -13.06
CA THR A 102 -17.49 8.13 -14.25
C THR A 102 -17.45 7.26 -15.51
N TYR A 103 -16.82 6.10 -15.44
CA TYR A 103 -16.68 5.20 -16.60
C TYR A 103 -17.75 4.11 -16.70
N GLY A 104 -18.66 4.01 -15.73
CA GLY A 104 -19.77 3.06 -15.75
C GLY A 104 -19.35 1.59 -15.65
N ILE A 105 -18.17 1.30 -15.09
CA ILE A 105 -17.72 -0.08 -14.93
C ILE A 105 -18.57 -0.76 -13.85
N ALA A 106 -19.09 -1.95 -14.17
CA ALA A 106 -19.88 -2.72 -13.22
C ALA A 106 -19.07 -2.99 -11.95
N PRO A 107 -19.68 -2.88 -10.73
CA PRO A 107 -18.99 -3.12 -9.47
C PRO A 107 -18.29 -4.50 -9.39
N ALA A 108 -18.87 -5.52 -10.03
CA ALA A 108 -18.26 -6.85 -10.11
C ALA A 108 -16.96 -6.85 -10.96
N ALA A 109 -16.93 -6.07 -12.05
CA ALA A 109 -15.74 -5.93 -12.90
C ALA A 109 -14.64 -5.08 -12.21
N PHE A 110 -15.04 -4.10 -11.38
CA PHE A 110 -14.08 -3.31 -10.59
C PHE A 110 -13.18 -4.19 -9.72
N GLY A 111 -13.73 -5.19 -9.03
CA GLY A 111 -12.95 -6.11 -8.21
C GLY A 111 -11.85 -6.84 -8.99
N TRP A 112 -12.14 -7.24 -10.24
CA TRP A 112 -11.15 -7.88 -11.12
C TRP A 112 -10.08 -6.91 -11.60
N LEU A 113 -10.45 -5.69 -12.00
CA LEU A 113 -9.50 -4.66 -12.40
C LEU A 113 -8.57 -4.28 -11.25
N PHE A 114 -9.13 -4.12 -10.07
CA PHE A 114 -8.35 -3.82 -8.86
C PHE A 114 -7.42 -4.99 -8.48
N GLY A 115 -7.92 -6.23 -8.63
CA GLY A 115 -7.11 -7.44 -8.45
C GLY A 115 -5.94 -7.54 -9.43
N LEU A 116 -6.13 -7.12 -10.68
CA LEU A 116 -5.08 -7.11 -11.70
C LEU A 116 -3.94 -6.14 -11.32
N ASN A 117 -4.29 -4.95 -10.79
CA ASN A 117 -3.30 -4.02 -10.25
C ASN A 117 -2.50 -4.60 -9.09
N ALA A 118 -3.15 -5.36 -8.21
CA ALA A 118 -2.44 -6.05 -7.14
C ALA A 118 -1.41 -7.07 -7.66
N VAL A 119 -1.69 -7.74 -8.78
CA VAL A 119 -0.70 -8.59 -9.47
C VAL A 119 0.50 -7.78 -9.95
N GLY A 120 0.25 -6.56 -10.47
CA GLY A 120 1.32 -5.61 -10.84
C GLY A 120 2.20 -5.25 -9.64
N ILE A 121 1.61 -4.96 -8.48
CA ILE A 121 2.34 -4.64 -7.24
C ILE A 121 3.18 -5.84 -6.79
N ILE A 122 2.63 -7.05 -6.83
CA ILE A 122 3.38 -8.27 -6.47
C ILE A 122 4.53 -8.49 -7.46
N GLY A 123 4.28 -8.32 -8.75
CA GLY A 123 5.29 -8.44 -9.81
C GLY A 123 6.42 -7.43 -9.63
N SER A 124 6.10 -6.17 -9.33
CA SER A 124 7.10 -5.12 -9.10
C SER A 124 8.00 -5.44 -7.90
N ASN A 125 7.49 -6.06 -6.84
CA ASN A 125 8.29 -6.52 -5.71
C ASN A 125 9.31 -7.61 -6.12
N GLN A 126 8.94 -8.52 -7.03
CA GLN A 126 9.87 -9.52 -7.55
C GLN A 126 10.94 -8.88 -8.44
N VAL A 127 10.54 -7.95 -9.29
CA VAL A 127 11.47 -7.16 -10.12
C VAL A 127 12.44 -6.40 -9.23
N ASN A 128 11.95 -5.71 -8.20
CA ASN A 128 12.81 -5.00 -7.24
C ASN A 128 13.86 -5.93 -6.62
N ARG A 129 13.45 -7.13 -6.19
CA ARG A 129 14.38 -8.13 -5.64
C ARG A 129 15.46 -8.55 -6.64
N LEU A 130 15.12 -8.65 -7.92
CA LEU A 130 16.08 -8.95 -8.98
C LEU A 130 17.02 -7.77 -9.26
N LEU A 131 16.50 -6.55 -9.25
CA LEU A 131 17.29 -5.33 -9.45
C LEU A 131 18.33 -5.14 -8.35
N LEU A 132 17.96 -5.39 -7.09
CA LEU A 132 18.85 -5.30 -5.92
C LEU A 132 20.00 -6.32 -5.93
N ARG A 133 19.95 -7.33 -6.82
CA ARG A 133 21.10 -8.22 -7.05
C ARG A 133 22.22 -7.58 -7.88
N ARG A 134 21.90 -6.52 -8.64
CA ARG A 134 22.83 -5.86 -9.57
C ARG A 134 23.09 -4.39 -9.23
N TRP A 135 22.15 -3.75 -8.56
CA TRP A 135 22.18 -2.31 -8.26
C TRP A 135 22.03 -2.06 -6.77
N THR A 136 22.59 -0.94 -6.31
CA THR A 136 22.42 -0.50 -4.92
C THR A 136 20.98 0.00 -4.69
N PRO A 137 20.49 -0.02 -3.44
CA PRO A 137 19.17 0.53 -3.11
C PRO A 137 18.97 1.96 -3.59
N ASP A 138 19.98 2.83 -3.46
CA ASP A 138 19.94 4.22 -3.93
C ASP A 138 19.75 4.31 -5.45
N GLN A 139 20.45 3.46 -6.22
CA GLN A 139 20.32 3.41 -7.67
C GLN A 139 18.94 2.91 -8.12
N VAL A 140 18.41 1.90 -7.43
CA VAL A 140 17.06 1.39 -7.72
C VAL A 140 16.03 2.47 -7.40
N LEU A 141 16.12 3.11 -6.24
CA LEU A 141 15.20 4.18 -5.84
C LEU A 141 15.24 5.35 -6.84
N ALA A 142 16.42 5.84 -7.19
CA ALA A 142 16.55 6.96 -8.13
C ALA A 142 15.91 6.65 -9.49
N ARG A 143 16.18 5.46 -10.04
CA ARG A 143 15.62 5.05 -11.36
C ARG A 143 14.11 4.83 -11.31
N SER A 144 13.62 4.14 -10.29
CA SER A 144 12.18 3.93 -10.13
C SER A 144 11.43 5.22 -9.90
N SER A 145 12.00 6.17 -9.15
CA SER A 145 11.41 7.50 -8.95
C SER A 145 11.33 8.29 -10.26
N LEU A 146 12.37 8.26 -11.08
CA LEU A 146 12.36 8.91 -12.40
C LEU A 146 11.30 8.32 -13.33
N ILE A 147 11.17 7.00 -13.35
CA ILE A 147 10.12 6.31 -14.12
C ILE A 147 8.75 6.72 -13.61
N SER A 148 8.54 6.72 -12.30
CA SER A 148 7.26 7.11 -11.67
C SER A 148 6.88 8.56 -12.00
N VAL A 149 7.84 9.49 -11.96
CA VAL A 149 7.62 10.89 -12.37
C VAL A 149 7.26 10.97 -13.85
N GLY A 150 7.97 10.24 -14.71
CA GLY A 150 7.67 10.19 -16.15
C GLY A 150 6.26 9.70 -16.42
N VAL A 151 5.84 8.60 -15.78
CA VAL A 151 4.47 8.08 -15.90
C VAL A 151 3.44 9.08 -15.36
N ALA A 152 3.68 9.69 -14.21
CA ALA A 152 2.78 10.69 -13.63
C ALA A 152 2.59 11.91 -14.56
N VAL A 153 3.67 12.40 -15.18
CA VAL A 153 3.61 13.50 -16.17
C VAL A 153 2.83 13.07 -17.40
N MET A 154 3.06 11.87 -17.93
CA MET A 154 2.30 11.34 -19.08
C MET A 154 0.81 11.24 -18.75
N LEU A 155 0.45 10.74 -17.57
CA LEU A 155 -0.94 10.67 -17.13
C LEU A 155 -1.58 12.06 -16.96
N MET A 156 -0.84 13.01 -16.42
CA MET A 156 -1.29 14.39 -16.30
C MET A 156 -1.56 15.00 -17.68
N ILE A 157 -0.65 14.80 -18.64
CA ILE A 157 -0.83 15.27 -20.02
C ILE A 157 -2.05 14.59 -20.65
N ALA A 158 -2.21 13.26 -20.50
CA ALA A 158 -3.36 12.54 -21.01
C ALA A 158 -4.69 13.06 -20.42
N ALA A 159 -4.70 13.32 -19.10
CA ALA A 159 -5.88 13.86 -18.42
C ALA A 159 -6.26 15.28 -18.89
N VAL A 160 -5.26 16.16 -19.09
CA VAL A 160 -5.48 17.55 -19.54
C VAL A 160 -5.89 17.60 -21.00
N THR A 161 -5.30 16.75 -21.85
CA THR A 161 -5.56 16.75 -23.30
C THR A 161 -6.77 15.90 -23.71
N GLY A 162 -7.33 15.09 -22.79
CA GLY A 162 -8.42 14.16 -23.10
C GLY A 162 -8.00 13.00 -24.01
N ILE A 163 -6.70 12.84 -24.28
CA ILE A 163 -6.19 11.75 -25.11
C ILE A 163 -6.41 10.42 -24.39
N GLY A 164 -7.25 9.57 -24.97
CA GLY A 164 -7.50 8.24 -24.45
C GLY A 164 -8.42 8.18 -23.23
N GLU A 165 -9.44 9.04 -23.16
CA GLU A 165 -10.37 9.20 -22.02
C GLU A 165 -10.77 7.90 -21.29
N ARG A 166 -10.96 6.81 -22.01
CA ARG A 166 -11.31 5.50 -21.42
C ARG A 166 -10.11 4.60 -21.13
N TRP A 167 -8.99 4.78 -21.84
CA TRP A 167 -7.87 3.84 -21.82
C TRP A 167 -6.66 4.34 -21.03
N SER A 168 -6.54 5.65 -20.83
CA SER A 168 -5.40 6.24 -20.11
C SER A 168 -5.42 5.97 -18.60
N VAL A 169 -6.57 5.59 -18.05
CA VAL A 169 -6.77 5.39 -16.60
C VAL A 169 -6.83 3.89 -16.21
N LEU A 170 -7.11 3.00 -17.17
CA LEU A 170 -7.22 1.57 -16.92
C LEU A 170 -5.90 0.84 -16.62
N PRO A 171 -4.72 1.24 -17.11
CA PRO A 171 -3.46 0.55 -16.83
C PRO A 171 -2.70 1.07 -15.60
N LEU A 172 -3.34 1.79 -14.70
CA LEU A 172 -2.78 2.17 -13.40
C LEU A 172 -2.94 1.07 -12.38
#